data_3994dc6214da9dc202fc135a48f6f0ae
#
_entry.id   3994dc6214da9dc202fc135a48f6f0ae
#
_cell.length_a   1.000
_cell.length_b   1.000
_cell.length_c   1.000
_cell.angle_alpha   90.00
_cell.angle_beta   90.00
_cell.angle_gamma   90.00
#
_symmetry.space_group_name_H-M   'P 1'
#
loop_
_entity.id
_entity.type
_entity.pdbx_description
1 polymer ?
#
loop_
_entity_poly.entity_id
_entity_poly.type
_entity_poly.pdbx_seq_one_letter_code
_entity_poly.pdbx_strand_id
1 'polypeptide(L)'
;MLCFIVNEHSRSGKGAKIWKEAEAVLKKKNIAYESYVTQYEGHAFSLAHDICECGADDIQLVVVGGDGTANEVINGMTHFEKVRFGVIPTGSGNDLARGLGITGTPTEVIGHILNCREDYVMDLGQVSWNGCEKPRLFAISAGAGLDALVCKKALKSKVKDALNKLHLGKLTYLFLTVQSLFCLLYTSDAAD
;
A
#
# COMPACT_ATOMS: atom_id res chain seq x y z
N MET A 1 18.72 5.74 9.67
CA MET A 1 18.11 4.53 10.28
C MET A 1 17.32 3.78 9.21
N LEU A 2 17.46 2.43 9.08
CA LEU A 2 16.71 1.62 8.11
C LEU A 2 15.63 0.83 8.84
N CYS A 3 14.37 1.09 8.50
CA CYS A 3 13.20 0.47 9.13
C CYS A 3 12.29 -0.18 8.09
N PHE A 4 11.72 -1.32 8.45
CA PHE A 4 10.75 -2.04 7.63
C PHE A 4 9.41 -2.18 8.36
N ILE A 5 8.32 -1.82 7.69
CA ILE A 5 6.96 -2.17 8.11
C ILE A 5 6.49 -3.32 7.23
N VAL A 6 6.21 -4.45 7.85
CA VAL A 6 5.99 -5.71 7.14
C VAL A 6 4.56 -6.20 7.34
N ASN A 7 3.81 -6.33 6.25
CA ASN A 7 2.50 -6.99 6.24
C ASN A 7 2.65 -8.44 5.74
N GLU A 8 2.90 -9.36 6.67
CA GLU A 8 3.06 -10.78 6.36
C GLU A 8 1.80 -11.41 5.76
N HIS A 9 0.61 -10.89 6.12
CA HIS A 9 -0.68 -11.41 5.65
C HIS A 9 -1.05 -10.95 4.24
N SER A 10 -0.30 -10.00 3.66
CA SER A 10 -0.57 -9.49 2.32
C SER A 10 -0.62 -10.63 1.30
N ARG A 11 -1.60 -10.56 0.36
CA ARG A 11 -1.82 -11.55 -0.70
C ARG A 11 -1.84 -12.99 -0.19
N SER A 12 -2.65 -13.25 0.85
CA SER A 12 -2.83 -14.59 1.45
C SER A 12 -1.53 -15.23 1.97
N GLY A 13 -0.68 -14.43 2.64
CA GLY A 13 0.55 -14.89 3.29
C GLY A 13 1.81 -14.85 2.42
N LYS A 14 1.74 -14.36 1.18
CA LYS A 14 2.95 -14.16 0.35
C LYS A 14 3.90 -13.12 0.92
N GLY A 15 3.38 -12.15 1.68
CA GLY A 15 4.19 -11.14 2.35
C GLY A 15 5.29 -11.71 3.22
N ALA A 16 4.96 -12.71 4.03
CA ALA A 16 5.94 -13.39 4.89
C ALA A 16 7.09 -14.05 4.10
N LYS A 17 6.77 -14.69 2.95
CA LYS A 17 7.79 -15.29 2.09
C LYS A 17 8.70 -14.22 1.48
N ILE A 18 8.11 -13.16 0.91
CA ILE A 18 8.84 -12.06 0.29
C ILE A 18 9.73 -11.36 1.32
N TRP A 19 9.23 -11.15 2.54
CA TRP A 19 10.02 -10.58 3.62
C TRP A 19 11.25 -11.44 3.95
N LYS A 20 11.08 -12.76 4.10
CA LYS A 20 12.19 -13.67 4.36
C LYS A 20 13.28 -13.60 3.28
N GLU A 21 12.89 -13.47 2.00
CA GLU A 21 13.84 -13.33 0.89
C GLU A 21 14.61 -11.99 0.99
N ALA A 22 13.92 -10.89 1.27
CA ALA A 22 14.55 -9.58 1.45
C ALA A 22 15.44 -9.54 2.70
N GLU A 23 14.96 -10.10 3.81
CA GLU A 23 15.69 -10.17 5.08
C GLU A 23 16.99 -10.99 4.97
N ALA A 24 16.96 -12.07 4.19
CA ALA A 24 18.15 -12.87 3.94
C ALA A 24 19.28 -12.05 3.26
N VAL A 25 18.91 -11.11 2.38
CA VAL A 25 19.89 -10.20 1.76
C VAL A 25 20.49 -9.25 2.78
N LEU A 26 19.67 -8.68 3.68
CA LEU A 26 20.12 -7.78 4.74
C LEU A 26 21.10 -8.49 5.67
N LYS A 27 20.75 -9.70 6.12
CA LYS A 27 21.60 -10.54 6.97
C LYS A 27 22.91 -10.91 6.29
N LYS A 28 22.87 -11.33 5.02
CA LYS A 28 24.06 -11.68 4.24
C LYS A 28 25.02 -10.50 4.07
N LYS A 29 24.49 -9.30 3.97
CA LYS A 29 25.28 -8.06 3.81
C LYS A 29 25.65 -7.40 5.15
N ASN A 30 25.26 -7.98 6.29
CA ASN A 30 25.44 -7.41 7.63
C ASN A 30 24.91 -5.97 7.74
N ILE A 31 23.75 -5.68 7.11
CA ILE A 31 23.07 -4.39 7.19
C ILE A 31 22.29 -4.34 8.50
N ALA A 32 22.47 -3.28 9.28
CA ALA A 32 21.65 -3.02 10.46
C ALA A 32 20.27 -2.49 10.03
N TYR A 33 19.20 -3.06 10.57
CA TYR A 33 17.82 -2.66 10.29
C TYR A 33 16.92 -2.98 11.49
N GLU A 34 15.76 -2.33 11.51
CA GLU A 34 14.65 -2.67 12.38
C GLU A 34 13.45 -3.12 11.55
N SER A 35 12.65 -4.05 12.07
CA SER A 35 11.46 -4.54 11.35
C SER A 35 10.27 -4.68 12.29
N TYR A 36 9.12 -4.20 11.83
CA TYR A 36 7.86 -4.14 12.56
C TYR A 36 6.77 -4.85 11.76
N VAL A 37 6.21 -5.93 12.31
CA VAL A 37 5.16 -6.71 11.65
C VAL A 37 3.79 -6.14 12.01
N THR A 38 2.97 -5.86 10.99
CA THR A 38 1.60 -5.39 11.20
C THR A 38 0.72 -6.52 11.75
N GLN A 39 -0.15 -6.20 12.70
CA GLN A 39 -1.01 -7.17 13.39
C GLN A 39 -2.49 -7.01 13.03
N TYR A 40 -2.91 -5.81 12.63
CA TYR A 40 -4.31 -5.48 12.31
C TYR A 40 -4.36 -4.35 11.27
N GLU A 41 -5.53 -4.12 10.72
CA GLU A 41 -5.80 -2.99 9.80
C GLU A 41 -5.60 -1.65 10.51
N GLY A 42 -4.84 -0.74 9.91
CA GLY A 42 -4.43 0.54 10.51
C GLY A 42 -3.14 0.47 11.34
N HIS A 43 -2.59 -0.72 11.64
CA HIS A 43 -1.36 -0.81 12.44
C HIS A 43 -0.15 -0.21 11.71
N ALA A 44 -0.09 -0.32 10.40
CA ALA A 44 1.00 0.28 9.61
C ALA A 44 1.04 1.80 9.73
N PHE A 45 -0.12 2.46 9.90
CA PHE A 45 -0.22 3.90 10.20
C PHE A 45 0.46 4.24 11.53
N SER A 46 0.10 3.53 12.60
CA SER A 46 0.67 3.78 13.94
C SER A 46 2.17 3.52 13.97
N LEU A 47 2.62 2.43 13.37
CA LEU A 47 4.05 2.10 13.28
C LEU A 47 4.83 3.17 12.52
N ALA A 48 4.29 3.68 11.41
CA ALA A 48 4.93 4.74 10.65
C ALA A 48 5.04 6.04 11.45
N HIS A 49 3.98 6.39 12.17
CA HIS A 49 3.98 7.55 13.07
C HIS A 49 5.07 7.42 14.14
N ASP A 50 5.10 6.30 14.86
CA ASP A 50 6.05 6.08 15.96
C ASP A 50 7.50 6.08 15.46
N ILE A 51 7.76 5.48 14.28
CA ILE A 51 9.09 5.50 13.64
C ILE A 51 9.50 6.92 13.28
N CYS A 52 8.61 7.73 12.72
CA CYS A 52 8.92 9.11 12.34
C CYS A 52 9.14 10.02 13.56
N GLU A 53 8.46 9.75 14.67
CA GLU A 53 8.59 10.53 15.92
C GLU A 53 9.78 10.08 16.81
N CYS A 54 10.55 9.08 16.41
CA CYS A 54 11.69 8.57 17.21
C CYS A 54 12.87 9.56 17.34
N GLY A 55 12.83 10.69 16.62
CA GLY A 55 13.84 11.75 16.68
C GLY A 55 15.06 11.53 15.78
N ALA A 56 15.05 10.52 14.90
CA ALA A 56 16.11 10.32 13.91
C ALA A 56 16.00 11.36 12.78
N ASP A 57 17.14 11.86 12.30
CA ASP A 57 17.20 12.87 11.23
C ASP A 57 17.24 12.30 9.81
N ASP A 58 17.49 11.00 9.66
CA ASP A 58 17.54 10.31 8.37
C ASP A 58 16.95 8.91 8.53
N ILE A 59 15.72 8.75 8.06
CA ILE A 59 14.95 7.51 8.16
C ILE A 59 14.73 6.97 6.76
N GLN A 60 15.21 5.76 6.50
CA GLN A 60 14.81 4.99 5.33
C GLN A 60 13.71 4.01 5.75
N LEU A 61 12.47 4.35 5.41
CA LEU A 61 11.27 3.60 5.78
C LEU A 61 10.79 2.76 4.60
N VAL A 62 10.86 1.44 4.72
CA VAL A 62 10.51 0.51 3.65
C VAL A 62 9.27 -0.28 4.01
N VAL A 63 8.27 -0.25 3.15
CA VAL A 63 7.05 -1.02 3.28
C VAL A 63 7.19 -2.35 2.54
N VAL A 64 6.97 -3.45 3.25
CA VAL A 64 6.79 -4.78 2.66
C VAL A 64 5.30 -5.08 2.68
N GLY A 65 4.60 -4.72 1.61
CA GLY A 65 3.13 -4.74 1.59
C GLY A 65 2.52 -4.48 0.21
N GLY A 66 1.21 -4.40 0.17
CA GLY A 66 0.46 -3.92 -0.99
C GLY A 66 0.11 -2.43 -0.88
N ASP A 67 -0.64 -1.92 -1.86
CA ASP A 67 -1.04 -0.51 -1.94
C ASP A 67 -1.77 0.00 -0.69
N GLY A 68 -2.59 -0.84 -0.05
CA GLY A 68 -3.28 -0.49 1.21
C GLY A 68 -2.30 -0.25 2.36
N THR A 69 -1.32 -1.15 2.55
CA THR A 69 -0.29 -0.99 3.59
C THR A 69 0.57 0.23 3.32
N ALA A 70 0.95 0.47 2.05
CA ALA A 70 1.70 1.66 1.66
C ALA A 70 0.91 2.94 1.94
N ASN A 71 -0.40 2.95 1.66
CA ASN A 71 -1.28 4.09 1.97
C ASN A 71 -1.41 4.35 3.48
N GLU A 72 -1.52 3.30 4.30
CA GLU A 72 -1.51 3.45 5.76
C GLU A 72 -0.21 4.09 6.23
N VAL A 73 0.95 3.62 5.76
CA VAL A 73 2.26 4.16 6.12
C VAL A 73 2.39 5.62 5.71
N ILE A 74 2.05 5.98 4.47
CA ILE A 74 2.10 7.36 3.97
C ILE A 74 1.25 8.30 4.84
N ASN A 75 0.07 7.85 5.27
CA ASN A 75 -0.81 8.64 6.13
C ASN A 75 -0.36 8.69 7.61
N GLY A 76 0.47 7.76 8.05
CA GLY A 76 1.09 7.77 9.38
C GLY A 76 2.39 8.56 9.45
N MET A 77 3.06 8.76 8.31
CA MET A 77 4.32 9.50 8.26
C MET A 77 4.16 10.94 8.72
N THR A 78 5.14 11.39 9.47
CA THR A 78 5.39 12.79 9.82
C THR A 78 6.81 13.15 9.38
N HIS A 79 7.15 14.43 9.36
CA HIS A 79 8.52 14.87 9.01
C HIS A 79 9.03 14.28 7.69
N PHE A 80 8.22 14.42 6.63
CA PHE A 80 8.53 13.86 5.29
C PHE A 80 9.92 14.21 4.79
N GLU A 81 10.44 15.36 5.16
CA GLU A 81 11.78 15.85 4.82
C GLU A 81 12.92 14.99 5.42
N LYS A 82 12.61 14.18 6.44
CA LYS A 82 13.56 13.28 7.11
C LYS A 82 13.40 11.83 6.69
N VAL A 83 12.39 11.52 5.86
CA VAL A 83 12.03 10.14 5.52
C VAL A 83 12.21 9.85 4.04
N ARG A 84 13.05 8.86 3.73
CA ARG A 84 13.11 8.24 2.41
C ARG A 84 12.22 7.01 2.40
N PHE A 85 11.18 7.06 1.59
CA PHE A 85 10.18 6.00 1.51
C PHE A 85 10.53 4.98 0.43
N GLY A 86 10.41 3.69 0.76
CA GLY A 86 10.61 2.59 -0.18
C GLY A 86 9.51 1.55 -0.11
N VAL A 87 9.32 0.77 -1.18
CA VAL A 87 8.31 -0.29 -1.24
C VAL A 87 8.90 -1.58 -1.78
N ILE A 88 8.66 -2.69 -1.08
CA ILE A 88 8.80 -4.05 -1.59
C ILE A 88 7.38 -4.60 -1.83
N PRO A 89 6.93 -4.69 -3.09
CA PRO A 89 5.54 -4.96 -3.40
C PRO A 89 5.16 -6.42 -3.15
N THR A 90 4.11 -6.64 -2.38
CA THR A 90 3.59 -7.99 -2.06
C THR A 90 2.11 -8.16 -2.35
N GLY A 91 1.41 -7.07 -2.72
CA GLY A 91 -0.01 -7.04 -3.00
C GLY A 91 -0.42 -7.65 -4.35
N SER A 92 -1.71 -7.57 -4.67
CA SER A 92 -2.26 -8.07 -5.94
C SER A 92 -2.19 -7.03 -7.06
N GLY A 93 -2.34 -5.74 -6.75
CA GLY A 93 -2.29 -4.61 -7.69
C GLY A 93 -0.88 -4.08 -7.83
N ASN A 94 -0.34 -3.64 -6.69
CA ASN A 94 0.95 -2.97 -6.58
C ASN A 94 1.05 -1.75 -7.52
N ASP A 95 -0.01 -0.95 -7.55
CA ASP A 95 -0.13 0.17 -8.47
C ASP A 95 0.91 1.24 -8.18
N LEU A 96 1.22 1.49 -6.90
CA LEU A 96 2.29 2.40 -6.49
C LEU A 96 3.66 1.91 -7.00
N ALA A 97 4.00 0.65 -6.75
CA ALA A 97 5.28 0.09 -7.19
C ALA A 97 5.41 0.14 -8.71
N ARG A 98 4.32 -0.16 -9.43
CA ARG A 98 4.28 -0.11 -10.90
C ARG A 98 4.43 1.32 -11.42
N GLY A 99 3.77 2.30 -10.79
CA GLY A 99 3.90 3.72 -11.12
C GLY A 99 5.31 4.26 -10.90
N LEU A 100 6.00 3.75 -9.88
CA LEU A 100 7.40 4.07 -9.57
C LEU A 100 8.42 3.25 -10.39
N GLY A 101 7.97 2.39 -11.31
CA GLY A 101 8.85 1.54 -12.11
C GLY A 101 9.57 0.45 -11.30
N ILE A 102 9.10 0.13 -10.10
CA ILE A 102 9.69 -0.91 -9.24
C ILE A 102 9.33 -2.28 -9.82
N THR A 103 10.31 -2.96 -10.37
CA THR A 103 10.18 -4.29 -10.98
C THR A 103 11.26 -5.22 -10.44
N GLY A 104 11.08 -6.54 -10.65
CA GLY A 104 12.06 -7.55 -10.28
C GLY A 104 11.67 -8.39 -9.06
N THR A 105 12.60 -9.23 -8.67
CA THR A 105 12.49 -10.10 -7.49
C THR A 105 12.65 -9.31 -6.19
N PRO A 106 12.17 -9.82 -5.05
CA PRO A 106 12.40 -9.18 -3.75
C PRO A 106 13.88 -8.90 -3.47
N THR A 107 14.76 -9.79 -3.91
CA THR A 107 16.21 -9.66 -3.77
C THR A 107 16.77 -8.49 -4.60
N GLU A 108 16.26 -8.30 -5.82
CA GLU A 108 16.66 -7.17 -6.67
C GLU A 108 16.13 -5.85 -6.12
N VAL A 109 14.86 -5.82 -5.70
CA VAL A 109 14.23 -4.61 -5.15
C VAL A 109 14.97 -4.14 -3.88
N ILE A 110 15.25 -5.04 -2.93
CA ILE A 110 16.03 -4.67 -1.74
C ILE A 110 17.44 -4.25 -2.10
N GLY A 111 18.05 -4.88 -3.11
CA GLY A 111 19.35 -4.47 -3.63
C GLY A 111 19.36 -3.04 -4.17
N HIS A 112 18.31 -2.65 -4.90
CA HIS A 112 18.14 -1.28 -5.37
C HIS A 112 17.94 -0.30 -4.22
N ILE A 113 17.06 -0.61 -3.26
CA ILE A 113 16.82 0.23 -2.08
C ILE A 113 18.11 0.52 -1.30
N LEU A 114 18.96 -0.50 -1.12
CA LEU A 114 20.21 -0.36 -0.38
C LEU A 114 21.33 0.38 -1.14
N ASN A 115 21.28 0.39 -2.47
CA ASN A 115 22.33 0.98 -3.32
C ASN A 115 21.89 2.27 -4.01
N CYS A 116 20.61 2.64 -3.90
CA CYS A 116 20.09 3.86 -4.51
C CYS A 116 20.75 5.09 -3.86
N ARG A 117 21.36 5.93 -4.70
CA ARG A 117 22.01 7.17 -4.27
C ARG A 117 21.25 8.43 -4.66
N GLU A 118 20.23 8.26 -5.49
CA GLU A 118 19.38 9.33 -5.99
C GLU A 118 17.98 9.16 -5.43
N ASP A 119 17.50 10.21 -4.77
CA ASP A 119 16.12 10.25 -4.28
C ASP A 119 15.20 10.71 -5.42
N TYR A 120 14.10 10.00 -5.60
CA TYR A 120 13.04 10.42 -6.49
C TYR A 120 11.97 11.17 -5.68
N VAL A 121 11.74 12.41 -6.04
CA VAL A 121 10.70 13.24 -5.39
C VAL A 121 9.36 12.96 -6.05
N MET A 122 8.37 12.62 -5.27
CA MET A 122 7.00 12.32 -5.72
C MET A 122 6.01 13.21 -4.97
N ASP A 123 5.10 13.85 -5.71
CA ASP A 123 3.98 14.56 -5.10
C ASP A 123 2.94 13.59 -4.55
N LEU A 124 2.33 13.95 -3.43
CA LEU A 124 1.18 13.24 -2.85
C LEU A 124 -0.08 14.07 -3.08
N GLY A 125 -1.14 13.40 -3.52
CA GLY A 125 -2.45 14.01 -3.56
C GLY A 125 -3.07 14.04 -2.16
N GLN A 126 -3.94 15.03 -1.91
CA GLN A 126 -4.63 15.20 -0.65
C GLN A 126 -6.13 15.31 -0.90
N VAL A 127 -6.93 14.63 -0.08
CA VAL A 127 -8.38 14.74 -0.09
C VAL A 127 -8.90 15.05 1.31
N SER A 128 -9.86 15.97 1.38
CA SER A 128 -10.59 16.31 2.60
C SER A 128 -12.08 16.40 2.30
N TRP A 129 -12.92 16.19 3.31
CA TRP A 129 -14.38 16.26 3.21
C TRP A 129 -14.95 16.85 4.48
N ASN A 130 -16.21 17.26 4.47
CA ASN A 130 -16.90 17.81 5.63
C ASN A 130 -16.93 16.79 6.79
N GLY A 131 -16.43 17.17 7.96
CA GLY A 131 -16.28 16.31 9.13
C GLY A 131 -14.99 15.49 9.16
N CYS A 132 -14.08 15.70 8.22
CA CYS A 132 -12.75 15.12 8.24
C CYS A 132 -11.86 15.91 9.21
N GLU A 133 -11.32 15.26 10.24
CA GLU A 133 -10.40 15.91 11.20
C GLU A 133 -9.04 16.20 10.58
N LYS A 134 -8.55 15.29 9.74
CA LYS A 134 -7.27 15.43 9.01
C LYS A 134 -7.44 14.99 7.57
N PRO A 135 -6.87 15.72 6.60
CA PRO A 135 -6.85 15.29 5.21
C PRO A 135 -6.21 13.91 5.05
N ARG A 136 -6.69 13.15 4.06
CA ARG A 136 -6.09 11.87 3.68
C ARG A 136 -5.16 12.06 2.50
N LEU A 137 -3.96 11.54 2.61
CA LEU A 137 -2.99 11.51 1.53
C LEU A 137 -3.20 10.29 0.64
N PHE A 138 -2.92 10.45 -0.64
CA PHE A 138 -2.89 9.34 -1.59
C PHE A 138 -1.76 9.49 -2.59
N ALA A 139 -1.12 8.37 -2.93
CA ALA A 139 0.02 8.33 -3.83
C ALA A 139 -0.34 7.84 -5.25
N ILE A 140 -1.56 7.29 -5.44
CA ILE A 140 -1.97 6.68 -6.70
C ILE A 140 -3.21 7.40 -7.24
N SER A 141 -4.36 7.21 -6.58
CA SER A 141 -5.63 7.79 -7.00
C SER A 141 -6.59 7.89 -5.83
N ALA A 142 -7.50 8.85 -5.92
CA ALA A 142 -8.69 8.95 -5.09
C ALA A 142 -9.91 8.98 -6.00
N GLY A 143 -10.97 8.27 -5.64
CA GLY A 143 -12.19 8.15 -6.44
C GLY A 143 -13.42 8.57 -5.66
N ALA A 144 -14.40 9.12 -6.38
CA ALA A 144 -15.72 9.47 -5.85
C ALA A 144 -16.83 8.89 -6.75
N GLY A 145 -18.05 8.82 -6.24
CA GLY A 145 -19.18 8.32 -7.02
C GLY A 145 -19.07 6.84 -7.36
N LEU A 146 -19.04 6.51 -8.65
CA LEU A 146 -19.00 5.12 -9.14
C LEU A 146 -17.78 4.37 -8.63
N ASP A 147 -16.60 4.97 -8.69
CA ASP A 147 -15.35 4.34 -8.25
C ASP A 147 -15.40 3.98 -6.76
N ALA A 148 -15.84 4.91 -5.93
CA ALA A 148 -16.00 4.68 -4.50
C ALA A 148 -17.03 3.56 -4.20
N LEU A 149 -18.12 3.50 -4.98
CA LEU A 149 -19.14 2.46 -4.84
C LEU A 149 -18.60 1.08 -5.22
N VAL A 150 -17.84 0.98 -6.30
CA VAL A 150 -17.18 -0.26 -6.75
C VAL A 150 -16.19 -0.74 -5.71
N CYS A 151 -15.34 0.16 -5.21
CA CYS A 151 -14.37 -0.16 -4.14
C CYS A 151 -15.07 -0.64 -2.87
N LYS A 152 -16.13 0.05 -2.43
CA LYS A 152 -16.91 -0.34 -1.25
C LYS A 152 -17.55 -1.73 -1.40
N LYS A 153 -18.11 -2.03 -2.58
CA LYS A 153 -18.66 -3.37 -2.88
C LYS A 153 -17.57 -4.43 -2.93
N ALA A 154 -16.42 -4.12 -3.53
CA ALA A 154 -15.27 -5.03 -3.61
C ALA A 154 -14.72 -5.41 -2.22
N LEU A 155 -14.62 -4.44 -1.30
CA LEU A 155 -14.18 -4.68 0.07
C LEU A 155 -15.14 -5.58 0.87
N LYS A 156 -16.45 -5.46 0.64
CA LYS A 156 -17.49 -6.26 1.33
C LYS A 156 -17.78 -7.61 0.66
N SER A 157 -17.27 -7.85 -0.54
CA SER A 157 -17.63 -9.02 -1.35
C SER A 157 -16.83 -10.25 -0.97
N LYS A 158 -17.51 -11.28 -0.46
CA LYS A 158 -16.95 -12.64 -0.31
C LYS A 158 -16.55 -13.27 -1.66
N VAL A 159 -17.05 -12.73 -2.78
CA VAL A 159 -16.69 -13.15 -4.15
C VAL A 159 -15.24 -12.82 -4.48
N LYS A 160 -14.68 -11.76 -3.89
CA LYS A 160 -13.26 -11.40 -4.02
C LYS A 160 -12.34 -12.53 -3.56
N ASP A 161 -12.66 -13.16 -2.43
CA ASP A 161 -11.82 -14.23 -1.87
C ASP A 161 -11.89 -15.51 -2.73
N ALA A 162 -13.08 -15.81 -3.26
CA ALA A 162 -13.27 -16.96 -4.15
C ALA A 162 -12.57 -16.77 -5.51
N LEU A 163 -12.69 -15.57 -6.12
CA LEU A 163 -12.07 -15.27 -7.41
C LEU A 163 -10.56 -15.05 -7.31
N ASN A 164 -10.05 -14.57 -6.18
CA ASN A 164 -8.60 -14.50 -5.93
C ASN A 164 -7.98 -15.90 -5.85
N LYS A 165 -8.69 -16.89 -5.29
CA LYS A 165 -8.24 -18.30 -5.30
C LYS A 165 -8.15 -18.87 -6.71
N LEU A 166 -8.99 -18.38 -7.64
CA LEU A 166 -9.02 -18.79 -9.04
C LEU A 166 -8.12 -17.92 -9.96
N HIS A 167 -7.31 -17.03 -9.42
CA HIS A 167 -6.48 -16.06 -10.18
C HIS A 167 -7.28 -15.10 -11.08
N LEU A 168 -8.59 -14.98 -10.87
CA LEU A 168 -9.53 -14.15 -11.65
C LEU A 168 -9.86 -12.81 -10.98
N GLY A 169 -9.01 -12.33 -10.07
CA GLY A 169 -9.26 -11.11 -9.30
C GLY A 169 -9.56 -9.85 -10.13
N LYS A 170 -9.00 -9.76 -11.35
CA LYS A 170 -9.30 -8.64 -12.28
C LYS A 170 -10.75 -8.68 -12.78
N LEU A 171 -11.33 -9.86 -12.96
CA LEU A 171 -12.73 -10.01 -13.38
C LEU A 171 -13.72 -9.59 -12.30
N THR A 172 -13.34 -9.64 -11.02
CA THR A 172 -14.18 -9.15 -9.91
C THR A 172 -14.48 -7.68 -10.07
N TYR A 173 -13.48 -6.86 -10.38
CA TYR A 173 -13.66 -5.43 -10.56
C TYR A 173 -14.54 -5.12 -11.77
N LEU A 174 -14.32 -5.81 -12.89
CA LEU A 174 -15.17 -5.66 -14.08
C LEU A 174 -16.64 -6.00 -13.76
N PHE A 175 -16.89 -7.12 -13.09
CA PHE A 175 -18.24 -7.55 -12.71
C PHE A 175 -18.91 -6.54 -11.77
N LEU A 176 -18.20 -6.08 -10.74
CA LEU A 176 -18.71 -5.10 -9.78
C LEU A 176 -18.92 -3.73 -10.42
N THR A 177 -18.11 -3.34 -11.39
CA THR A 177 -18.28 -2.10 -12.16
C THR A 177 -19.55 -2.16 -12.98
N VAL A 178 -19.75 -3.24 -13.75
CA VAL A 178 -20.96 -3.44 -14.54
C VAL A 178 -22.21 -3.46 -13.64
N GLN A 179 -22.18 -4.21 -12.54
CA GLN A 179 -23.29 -4.24 -11.58
C GLN A 179 -23.58 -2.87 -10.96
N SER A 180 -22.54 -2.08 -10.67
CA SER A 180 -22.70 -0.75 -10.08
C SER A 180 -23.24 0.26 -11.09
N LEU A 181 -22.85 0.14 -12.36
CA LEU A 181 -23.35 0.96 -13.45
C LEU A 181 -24.86 0.74 -13.63
N PHE A 182 -25.33 -0.51 -13.66
CA PHE A 182 -26.77 -0.81 -13.74
C PHE A 182 -27.52 -0.28 -12.52
N CYS A 183 -26.96 -0.35 -11.33
CA CYS A 183 -27.55 0.17 -10.11
C CYS A 183 -27.72 1.70 -10.18
N LEU A 184 -26.73 2.42 -10.69
CA LEU A 184 -26.79 3.88 -10.86
C LEU A 184 -27.80 4.30 -11.93
N LEU A 185 -27.85 3.61 -13.06
CA LEU A 185 -28.80 3.87 -14.12
C LEU A 185 -30.25 3.66 -13.62
N TYR A 186 -30.50 2.58 -12.90
CA TYR A 186 -31.82 2.28 -12.35
C TYR A 186 -32.29 3.29 -11.28
N THR A 187 -31.38 3.80 -10.46
CA THR A 187 -31.71 4.81 -9.44
C THR A 187 -31.88 6.21 -10.02
N SER A 188 -31.25 6.51 -11.17
CA SER A 188 -31.46 7.76 -11.90
C SER A 188 -32.84 7.85 -12.54
N ASP A 189 -33.29 6.74 -13.14
CA ASP A 189 -34.62 6.68 -13.77
C ASP A 189 -35.81 6.65 -12.76
N ALA A 190 -35.54 6.40 -11.48
CA ALA A 190 -36.55 6.41 -10.42
C ALA A 190 -36.67 7.76 -9.69
N ALA A 191 -35.88 8.76 -10.10
CA ALA A 191 -35.83 10.10 -9.50
C ALA A 191 -36.55 11.18 -10.36
N ASP A 192 -37.10 10.82 -11.53
CA ASP A 192 -38.00 11.59 -12.37
C ASP A 192 -39.45 11.08 -12.16
#